data_1555dda261545053604182c9e5a99280
#
_entry.id   1555dda261545053604182c9e5a99280
#
_cell.length_a   1.000
_cell.length_b   1.000
_cell.length_c   1.000
_cell.angle_alpha   90.00
_cell.angle_beta   90.00
_cell.angle_gamma   90.00
#
_symmetry.space_group_name_H-M   'P 1'
#
loop_
_entity.id
_entity.type
_entity.pdbx_description
1 polymer ?
#
loop_
_entity_poly.entity_id
_entity_poly.type
_entity_poly.pdbx_seq_one_letter_code
_entity_poly.pdbx_strand_id
1 'polypeptide(L)'
;MDHILDNPIWNALISGNKIFAVGEPEVKYFPEQVAPFVGLKLLDNGSLKRLFEMLPAGRRLVFITASALKIPALWNVLQQGMLLQMICENPRQTMKIEDQIVPLGQKNIPEMIALTRLTNPGPFLERTIEFGNYQGIFK
;
A
#
# COMPACT_ATOMS: atom_id res chain seq x y z
N MET A 1 -5.00 -13.36 19.75
CA MET A 1 -5.73 -12.92 18.55
C MET A 1 -4.79 -12.03 17.79
N ASP A 2 -4.60 -12.31 16.54
CA ASP A 2 -3.73 -11.48 15.71
C ASP A 2 -4.44 -10.14 15.46
N HIS A 3 -3.70 -9.05 15.57
CA HIS A 3 -4.25 -7.73 15.31
C HIS A 3 -4.44 -7.52 13.79
N ILE A 4 -5.46 -6.78 13.38
CA ILE A 4 -5.75 -6.53 11.94
C ILE A 4 -4.56 -5.90 11.21
N LEU A 5 -3.73 -5.16 11.92
CA LEU A 5 -2.51 -4.54 11.38
C LEU A 5 -1.29 -5.47 11.35
N ASP A 6 -1.38 -6.72 11.81
CA ASP A 6 -0.30 -7.70 11.65
C ASP A 6 -0.17 -8.19 10.20
N ASN A 7 -1.28 -8.08 9.43
CA ASN A 7 -1.31 -8.34 7.99
C ASN A 7 -2.13 -7.25 7.27
N PRO A 8 -1.65 -6.01 7.26
CA PRO A 8 -2.47 -4.84 6.90
C PRO A 8 -2.93 -4.86 5.44
N ILE A 9 -2.07 -5.30 4.52
CA ILE A 9 -2.41 -5.30 3.09
C ILE A 9 -3.43 -6.39 2.77
N TRP A 10 -3.28 -7.58 3.34
CA TRP A 10 -4.28 -8.63 3.21
C TRP A 10 -5.65 -8.16 3.72
N ASN A 11 -5.66 -7.63 4.93
CA ASN A 11 -6.90 -7.18 5.56
C ASN A 11 -7.55 -6.01 4.80
N ALA A 12 -6.77 -5.09 4.23
CA ALA A 12 -7.30 -4.04 3.36
C ALA A 12 -7.95 -4.61 2.08
N LEU A 13 -7.28 -5.59 1.43
CA LEU A 13 -7.74 -6.18 0.17
C LEU A 13 -8.95 -7.12 0.31
N ILE A 14 -9.26 -7.59 1.52
CA ILE A 14 -10.49 -8.36 1.79
C ILE A 14 -11.62 -7.52 2.39
N SER A 15 -11.37 -6.25 2.69
CA SER A 15 -12.33 -5.33 3.31
C SER A 15 -12.47 -4.01 2.54
N GLY A 16 -11.98 -2.90 3.04
CA GLY A 16 -12.17 -1.56 2.49
C GLY A 16 -11.66 -1.36 1.06
N ASN A 17 -10.59 -2.04 0.69
CA ASN A 17 -9.99 -1.95 -0.64
C ASN A 17 -10.32 -3.15 -1.54
N LYS A 18 -11.36 -3.89 -1.20
CA LYS A 18 -11.78 -5.10 -1.93
C LYS A 18 -12.03 -4.84 -3.41
N ILE A 19 -12.47 -3.65 -3.79
CA ILE A 19 -12.73 -3.27 -5.19
C ILE A 19 -11.46 -3.28 -6.06
N PHE A 20 -10.28 -3.13 -5.44
CA PHE A 20 -8.99 -3.17 -6.12
C PHE A 20 -8.32 -4.54 -6.06
N ALA A 21 -8.91 -5.50 -5.32
CA ALA A 21 -8.27 -6.78 -5.09
C ALA A 21 -8.24 -7.62 -6.36
N VAL A 22 -7.04 -7.92 -6.84
CA VAL A 22 -6.75 -8.87 -7.92
C VAL A 22 -6.10 -10.11 -7.31
N GLY A 23 -6.25 -11.26 -7.96
CA GLY A 23 -5.61 -12.50 -7.56
C GLY A 23 -6.58 -13.58 -7.07
N GLU A 24 -6.06 -14.57 -6.39
CA GLU A 24 -6.77 -15.75 -5.91
C GLU A 24 -7.31 -15.57 -4.47
N PRO A 25 -8.10 -16.53 -3.94
CA PRO A 25 -8.69 -16.43 -2.60
C PRO A 25 -7.68 -16.22 -1.46
N GLU A 26 -6.43 -16.69 -1.61
CA GLU A 26 -5.41 -16.62 -0.55
C GLU A 26 -4.22 -15.72 -0.89
N VAL A 27 -4.16 -15.22 -2.13
CA VAL A 27 -3.10 -14.35 -2.65
C VAL A 27 -3.74 -13.18 -3.36
N LYS A 28 -3.59 -11.97 -2.83
CA LYS A 28 -4.19 -10.76 -3.38
C LYS A 28 -3.16 -9.66 -3.55
N TYR A 29 -3.36 -8.85 -4.58
CA TYR A 29 -2.51 -7.69 -4.85
C TYR A 29 -3.32 -6.59 -5.50
N PHE A 30 -2.78 -5.38 -5.47
CA PHE A 30 -3.35 -4.23 -6.20
C PHE A 30 -2.95 -4.26 -7.67
N PRO A 31 -3.76 -3.69 -8.58
CA PRO A 31 -3.30 -3.36 -9.92
C PRO A 31 -2.02 -2.52 -9.88
N GLU A 32 -1.11 -2.75 -10.82
CA GLU A 32 0.22 -2.13 -10.81
C GLU A 32 0.18 -0.60 -10.76
N GLN A 33 -0.78 0.01 -11.48
CA GLN A 33 -0.94 1.46 -11.54
C GLN A 33 -1.56 2.06 -10.27
N VAL A 34 -2.15 1.23 -9.40
CA VAL A 34 -2.78 1.68 -8.14
C VAL A 34 -1.79 1.66 -7.00
N ALA A 35 -1.16 0.49 -6.75
CA ALA A 35 -0.17 0.33 -5.70
C ALA A 35 0.68 -0.94 -5.89
N PRO A 36 1.93 -0.96 -5.42
CA PRO A 36 2.79 -2.14 -5.50
C PRO A 36 2.55 -3.16 -4.38
N PHE A 37 1.54 -2.96 -3.55
CA PHE A 37 1.34 -3.78 -2.36
C PHE A 37 0.68 -5.13 -2.66
N VAL A 38 1.08 -6.14 -1.89
CA VAL A 38 0.53 -7.50 -1.93
C VAL A 38 0.19 -7.99 -0.52
N GLY A 39 -0.92 -8.70 -0.41
CA GLY A 39 -1.39 -9.37 0.80
C GLY A 39 -1.49 -10.88 0.58
N LEU A 40 -0.88 -11.64 1.47
CA LEU A 40 -0.97 -13.09 1.52
C LEU A 40 -1.76 -13.48 2.76
N LYS A 41 -2.73 -14.38 2.63
CA LYS A 41 -3.47 -14.91 3.79
C LYS A 41 -2.54 -15.65 4.74
N LEU A 42 -1.65 -16.46 4.19
CA LEU A 42 -0.57 -17.13 4.90
C LEU A 42 0.77 -16.64 4.38
N LEU A 43 1.66 -16.28 5.31
CA LEU A 43 3.01 -15.81 5.00
C LEU A 43 3.97 -17.00 4.93
N ASP A 44 3.80 -17.84 3.92
CA ASP A 44 4.60 -19.04 3.70
C ASP A 44 5.19 -19.12 2.28
N ASN A 45 6.09 -20.10 2.09
CA ASN A 45 6.76 -20.31 0.82
C ASN A 45 5.79 -20.73 -0.31
N GLY A 46 4.70 -21.41 0.03
CA GLY A 46 3.68 -21.83 -0.93
C GLY A 46 2.95 -20.63 -1.53
N SER A 47 2.50 -19.72 -0.67
CA SER A 47 1.84 -18.47 -1.06
C SER A 47 2.77 -17.57 -1.88
N LEU A 48 4.05 -17.46 -1.49
CA LEU A 48 5.05 -16.70 -2.23
C LEU A 48 5.34 -17.29 -3.62
N LYS A 49 5.40 -18.62 -3.73
CA LYS A 49 5.58 -19.31 -5.01
C LYS A 49 4.37 -19.07 -5.92
N ARG A 50 3.15 -19.23 -5.39
CA ARG A 50 1.91 -19.01 -6.13
C ARG A 50 1.83 -17.57 -6.64
N LEU A 51 2.15 -16.58 -5.79
CA LEU A 51 2.23 -15.18 -6.20
C LEU A 51 3.20 -14.97 -7.37
N PHE A 52 4.38 -15.60 -7.33
CA PHE A 52 5.38 -15.53 -8.39
C PHE A 52 4.84 -16.05 -9.73
N GLU A 53 4.11 -17.16 -9.71
CA GLU A 53 3.51 -17.78 -10.89
C GLU A 53 2.37 -16.92 -11.50
N MET A 54 1.73 -16.09 -10.69
CA MET A 54 0.60 -15.24 -11.12
C MET A 54 1.02 -13.91 -11.74
N LEU A 55 2.25 -13.48 -11.53
CA LEU A 55 2.67 -12.12 -11.88
C LEU A 55 3.63 -12.11 -13.08
N PRO A 56 3.58 -11.04 -13.90
CA PRO A 56 4.55 -10.88 -14.97
C PRO A 56 5.97 -10.68 -14.40
N ALA A 57 6.96 -11.18 -15.14
CA ALA A 57 8.37 -10.98 -14.77
C ALA A 57 8.73 -9.50 -14.65
N GLY A 58 9.57 -9.18 -13.66
CA GLY A 58 10.04 -7.81 -13.42
C GLY A 58 9.09 -6.93 -12.62
N ARG A 59 7.90 -7.40 -12.26
CA ARG A 59 6.99 -6.63 -11.41
C ARG A 59 7.59 -6.42 -10.01
N ARG A 60 7.61 -5.16 -9.56
CA ARG A 60 8.02 -4.79 -8.20
C ARG A 60 6.86 -4.87 -7.24
N LEU A 61 7.11 -5.46 -6.07
CA LEU A 61 6.11 -5.63 -5.02
C LEU A 61 6.64 -5.15 -3.68
N VAL A 62 5.71 -4.75 -2.83
CA VAL A 62 5.98 -4.38 -1.44
C VAL A 62 5.16 -5.26 -0.52
N PHE A 63 5.84 -5.94 0.41
CA PHE A 63 5.24 -6.68 1.51
C PHE A 63 5.37 -5.88 2.79
N ILE A 64 4.30 -5.83 3.58
CA ILE A 64 4.30 -5.30 4.95
C ILE A 64 3.84 -6.40 5.87
N THR A 65 4.71 -6.84 6.77
CA THR A 65 4.45 -7.99 7.66
C THR A 65 4.91 -7.67 9.08
N ALA A 66 4.20 -8.18 10.09
CA ALA A 66 4.58 -8.04 11.48
C ALA A 66 5.79 -8.92 11.86
N SER A 67 6.03 -9.98 11.10
CA SER A 67 7.12 -10.94 11.34
C SER A 67 8.09 -10.98 10.17
N ALA A 68 9.33 -11.38 10.46
CA ALA A 68 10.33 -11.59 9.42
C ALA A 68 9.86 -12.68 8.44
N LEU A 69 9.91 -12.36 7.16
CA LEU A 69 9.54 -13.28 6.08
C LEU A 69 10.79 -13.87 5.43
N LYS A 70 10.87 -15.21 5.39
CA LYS A 70 11.92 -15.88 4.64
C LYS A 70 11.56 -15.86 3.16
N ILE A 71 12.24 -15.04 2.40
CA ILE A 71 11.99 -14.89 0.96
C ILE A 71 12.69 -16.02 0.19
N PRO A 72 11.97 -16.83 -0.62
CA PRO A 72 12.56 -17.85 -1.48
C PRO A 72 13.48 -17.26 -2.55
N ALA A 73 14.50 -18.03 -2.99
CA ALA A 73 15.49 -17.61 -3.98
C ALA A 73 14.94 -17.23 -5.36
N LEU A 74 13.68 -17.59 -5.65
CA LEU A 74 12.99 -17.18 -6.88
C LEU A 74 12.65 -15.67 -6.90
N TRP A 75 12.70 -15.00 -5.74
CA TRP A 75 12.49 -13.56 -5.60
C TRP A 75 13.80 -12.83 -5.41
N ASN A 76 13.93 -11.66 -6.03
CA ASN A 76 15.04 -10.74 -5.79
C ASN A 76 14.61 -9.67 -4.79
N VAL A 77 15.21 -9.65 -3.61
CA VAL A 77 14.95 -8.63 -2.58
C VAL A 77 15.75 -7.38 -2.91
N LEU A 78 15.06 -6.31 -3.30
CA LEU A 78 15.68 -5.04 -3.65
C LEU A 78 15.98 -4.18 -2.41
N GLN A 79 15.09 -4.22 -1.42
CA GLN A 79 15.23 -3.43 -0.20
C GLN A 79 14.45 -4.10 0.93
N GLN A 80 14.96 -3.96 2.15
CA GLN A 80 14.30 -4.39 3.37
C GLN A 80 14.50 -3.32 4.45
N GLY A 81 13.47 -3.11 5.28
CA GLY A 81 13.51 -2.13 6.35
C GLY A 81 12.42 -2.39 7.38
N MET A 82 12.46 -1.63 8.46
CA MET A 82 11.44 -1.66 9.51
C MET A 82 10.55 -0.42 9.39
N LEU A 83 9.25 -0.61 9.58
CA LEU A 83 8.24 0.44 9.65
C LEU A 83 7.58 0.40 11.03
N LEU A 84 7.18 1.57 11.52
CA LEU A 84 6.35 1.69 12.72
C LEU A 84 4.92 1.97 12.29
N GLN A 85 3.99 1.19 12.84
CA GLN A 85 2.56 1.48 12.73
C GLN A 85 2.09 2.21 13.98
N MET A 86 1.40 3.32 13.79
CA MET A 86 0.81 4.10 14.87
C MET A 86 -0.72 4.01 14.81
N ILE A 87 -1.34 3.82 15.96
CA ILE A 87 -2.79 3.78 16.13
C ILE A 87 -3.20 5.01 16.93
N CYS A 88 -4.17 5.77 16.42
CA CYS A 88 -4.78 6.87 17.14
C CYS A 88 -6.07 6.38 17.81
N GLU A 89 -5.99 6.01 19.09
CA GLU A 89 -7.16 5.53 19.85
C GLU A 89 -8.11 6.66 20.27
N ASN A 90 -7.56 7.85 20.52
CA ASN A 90 -8.31 9.01 20.97
C ASN A 90 -7.97 10.23 20.11
N PRO A 91 -8.60 10.38 18.93
CA PRO A 91 -8.37 11.54 18.09
C PRO A 91 -8.88 12.80 18.80
N ARG A 92 -7.97 13.69 19.20
CA ARG A 92 -8.34 15.00 19.73
C ARG A 92 -8.84 15.84 18.57
N GLN A 93 -9.89 16.65 18.82
CA GLN A 93 -10.27 17.67 17.86
C GLN A 93 -9.08 18.59 17.60
N THR A 94 -8.71 18.66 16.35
CA THR A 94 -7.50 19.33 15.89
C THR A 94 -7.55 20.83 16.11
N MET A 95 -6.38 21.41 16.29
CA MET A 95 -6.16 22.87 16.21
C MET A 95 -6.80 23.43 14.93
N LYS A 96 -7.24 24.67 14.99
CA LYS A 96 -7.69 25.39 13.79
C LYS A 96 -6.53 25.41 12.80
N ILE A 97 -6.74 24.80 11.64
CA ILE A 97 -5.80 24.89 10.54
C ILE A 97 -6.08 26.22 9.87
N GLU A 98 -5.10 27.10 9.86
CA GLU A 98 -5.22 28.43 9.22
C GLU A 98 -5.16 28.32 7.69
N ASP A 99 -4.48 27.26 7.18
CA ASP A 99 -4.38 27.02 5.75
C ASP A 99 -5.66 26.41 5.19
N GLN A 100 -6.02 26.81 3.97
CA GLN A 100 -7.15 26.25 3.27
C GLN A 100 -6.82 24.85 2.75
N ILE A 101 -7.42 23.83 3.36
CA ILE A 101 -7.34 22.44 2.88
C ILE A 101 -8.38 22.25 1.77
N VAL A 102 -7.94 21.77 0.62
CA VAL A 102 -8.80 21.50 -0.53
C VAL A 102 -8.77 20.02 -0.91
N PRO A 103 -9.92 19.44 -1.32
CA PRO A 103 -9.93 18.08 -1.84
C PRO A 103 -9.19 17.99 -3.17
N LEU A 104 -8.39 16.94 -3.34
CA LEU A 104 -7.66 16.66 -4.56
C LEU A 104 -8.39 15.64 -5.42
N GLY A 105 -8.35 15.82 -6.73
CA GLY A 105 -8.98 14.96 -7.72
C GLY A 105 -8.07 14.66 -8.90
N GLN A 106 -8.62 14.09 -9.95
CA GLN A 106 -7.89 13.64 -11.16
C GLN A 106 -7.01 14.75 -11.77
N LYS A 107 -7.48 15.99 -11.78
CA LYS A 107 -6.72 17.14 -12.30
C LYS A 107 -5.42 17.42 -11.55
N ASN A 108 -5.31 16.96 -10.30
CA ASN A 108 -4.15 17.22 -9.44
C ASN A 108 -3.09 16.09 -9.52
N ILE A 109 -3.34 15.01 -10.24
CA ILE A 109 -2.41 13.87 -10.35
C ILE A 109 -0.99 14.30 -10.79
N PRO A 110 -0.81 15.15 -11.83
CA PRO A 110 0.53 15.57 -12.23
C PRO A 110 1.32 16.27 -11.13
N GLU A 111 0.67 17.16 -10.36
CA GLU A 111 1.27 17.88 -9.24
C GLU A 111 1.60 16.93 -8.07
N MET A 112 0.69 16.00 -7.76
CA MET A 112 0.90 14.98 -6.73
C MET A 112 2.08 14.07 -7.08
N ILE A 113 2.20 13.63 -8.33
CA ILE A 113 3.34 12.83 -8.80
C ILE A 113 4.63 13.64 -8.74
N ALA A 114 4.61 14.91 -9.15
CA ALA A 114 5.78 15.79 -9.09
C ALA A 114 6.27 15.97 -7.64
N LEU A 115 5.34 16.20 -6.70
CA LEU A 115 5.66 16.34 -5.28
C LEU A 115 6.25 15.05 -4.70
N THR A 116 5.68 13.89 -5.01
CA THR A 116 6.18 12.60 -4.52
C THR A 116 7.54 12.23 -5.11
N ARG A 117 7.83 12.62 -6.34
CA ARG A 117 9.17 12.47 -6.93
C ARG A 117 10.22 13.33 -6.22
N LEU A 118 9.84 14.53 -5.80
CA LEU A 118 10.73 15.46 -5.09
C LEU A 118 11.02 14.98 -3.66
N THR A 119 10.00 14.48 -2.95
CA THR A 119 10.09 14.16 -1.52
C THR A 119 10.33 12.68 -1.24
N ASN A 120 10.10 11.80 -2.23
CA ASN A 120 10.26 10.35 -2.17
C ASN A 120 9.61 9.69 -0.91
N PRO A 121 8.35 10.00 -0.58
CA PRO A 121 7.69 9.53 0.65
C PRO A 121 7.26 8.07 0.56
N GLY A 122 7.21 7.49 -0.63
CA GLY A 122 6.71 6.15 -0.92
C GLY A 122 6.03 6.10 -2.30
N PRO A 123 5.52 4.94 -2.70
CA PRO A 123 4.94 4.78 -4.03
C PRO A 123 3.64 5.58 -4.16
N PHE A 124 3.62 6.54 -5.09
CA PHE A 124 2.43 7.21 -5.58
C PHE A 124 2.41 7.09 -7.11
N LEU A 125 1.40 6.43 -7.64
CA LEU A 125 1.26 6.05 -9.04
C LEU A 125 0.05 6.77 -9.66
N GLU A 126 -0.12 6.66 -10.97
CA GLU A 126 -1.16 7.39 -11.71
C GLU A 126 -2.59 7.13 -11.20
N ARG A 127 -2.85 5.91 -10.72
CA ARG A 127 -4.16 5.51 -10.21
C ARG A 127 -4.23 5.42 -8.68
N THR A 128 -3.17 5.78 -7.96
CA THR A 128 -3.17 5.77 -6.49
C THR A 128 -4.25 6.70 -5.90
N ILE A 129 -4.59 7.77 -6.61
CA ILE A 129 -5.66 8.69 -6.21
C ILE A 129 -7.03 7.99 -6.06
N GLU A 130 -7.24 6.83 -6.68
CA GLU A 130 -8.47 6.06 -6.60
C GLU A 130 -8.76 5.51 -5.19
N PHE A 131 -7.77 5.50 -4.29
CA PHE A 131 -8.03 5.24 -2.86
C PHE A 131 -8.96 6.30 -2.23
N GLY A 132 -9.02 7.49 -2.82
CA GLY A 132 -9.92 8.57 -2.38
C GLY A 132 -9.41 9.38 -1.19
N ASN A 133 -10.18 10.43 -0.86
CA ASN A 133 -9.96 11.29 0.31
C ASN A 133 -8.60 12.01 0.37
N TYR A 134 -7.95 12.22 -0.77
CA TYR A 134 -6.75 13.03 -0.84
C TYR A 134 -7.07 14.50 -0.66
N GLN A 135 -6.26 15.16 0.12
CA GLN A 135 -6.36 16.59 0.42
C GLN A 135 -5.00 17.26 0.25
N GLY A 136 -5.02 18.54 -0.06
CA GLY A 136 -3.81 19.32 -0.25
C GLY A 136 -3.94 20.76 0.24
N ILE A 137 -2.78 21.36 0.47
CA ILE A 137 -2.61 22.78 0.77
C ILE A 137 -1.75 23.36 -0.36
N PHE A 138 -2.23 24.40 -0.99
CA PHE A 138 -1.51 25.13 -2.02
C PHE A 138 -0.99 26.46 -1.43
N LYS A 139 0.30 26.74 -1.71
CA LYS A 139 0.97 27.98 -1.32
C LYS A 139 1.43 28.73 -2.56
#